data_d4ea600d4d7edda107d598ac0bbe7243
#
_entry.id   d4ea600d4d7edda107d598ac0bbe7243
#
_cell.length_a   1.000
_cell.length_b   1.000
_cell.length_c   1.000
_cell.angle_alpha   90.00
_cell.angle_beta   90.00
_cell.angle_gamma   90.00
#
_symmetry.space_group_name_H-M   'P 1'
#
loop_
_entity.id
_entity.type
_entity.pdbx_description
1 polymer ?
#
loop_
_entity_poly.entity_id
_entity_poly.type
_entity_poly.pdbx_seq_one_letter_code
_entity_poly.pdbx_strand_id
1 'polypeptide(L)'
;MNDETIRIAGASGFWGDAARATPQLLKDGNVDFIVYDYLAEITMSIMARARAKNPDTGYALDFVSAAMKPNLKEIARQGVRIVSNAGGVNPQACANALRAVIAELGLNLKVACVLGDDMISQRDQIAGHGYKEMFSGEDFPAVDKVASINAYLGAFPVARALQKGADIVVTGRCVDSAVTLGACINAFDWGRDDLDQLAMGSLAGHILECGPQATGGNFTDWELSNNLENIGYPIAAIKADGSFVCSKPEGTGGLVSVGTIAEQMVYEIGDPQAYILPDVVCDFSKVTLTEIGENLVEVKGATGLAAPDSYKVCSTYADQFRGGTTMSFYGFDADKKANKLAAAIFIASRRTLKMVGLPDYTETSVELIGAESQYGVNATCLLYTSDAADDSLRV
;
A
#
# COMPACT_ATOMS: atom_id res chain seq x y z
N MET A 1 10.96 -33.79 -3.60
CA MET A 1 10.43 -32.41 -3.53
C MET A 1 11.66 -31.51 -3.46
N ASN A 2 11.80 -30.56 -4.39
CA ASN A 2 12.92 -29.63 -4.34
C ASN A 2 12.79 -28.78 -3.08
N ASP A 3 13.83 -28.74 -2.27
CA ASP A 3 13.96 -27.87 -1.11
C ASP A 3 14.27 -26.40 -1.53
N GLU A 4 13.79 -26.02 -2.70
CA GLU A 4 14.05 -24.71 -3.28
C GLU A 4 13.22 -23.65 -2.53
N THR A 5 13.92 -22.71 -1.94
CA THR A 5 13.33 -21.60 -1.21
C THR A 5 13.69 -20.32 -1.94
N ILE A 6 12.71 -19.45 -2.19
CA ILE A 6 12.96 -18.09 -2.69
C ILE A 6 12.77 -17.08 -1.57
N ARG A 7 13.55 -16.01 -1.62
CA ARG A 7 13.51 -14.92 -0.65
C ARG A 7 12.97 -13.66 -1.32
N ILE A 8 11.81 -13.20 -0.87
CA ILE A 8 11.15 -12.00 -1.38
C ILE A 8 11.10 -10.97 -0.26
N ALA A 9 11.51 -9.75 -0.56
CA ALA A 9 11.45 -8.64 0.39
C ALA A 9 10.43 -7.57 -0.04
N GLY A 10 9.65 -7.06 0.89
CA GLY A 10 8.76 -5.91 0.70
C GLY A 10 9.50 -4.60 0.96
N ALA A 11 9.60 -3.73 -0.05
CA ALA A 11 10.42 -2.52 0.00
C ALA A 11 9.64 -1.21 0.07
N SER A 12 8.33 -1.25 0.16
CA SER A 12 7.50 -0.07 0.39
C SER A 12 6.20 -0.45 1.09
N GLY A 13 5.78 0.36 2.05
CA GLY A 13 4.47 0.29 2.68
C GLY A 13 3.60 1.48 2.29
N PHE A 14 4.16 2.49 1.64
CA PHE A 14 3.46 3.65 1.10
C PHE A 14 4.33 4.40 0.09
N TRP A 15 3.72 5.26 -0.69
CA TRP A 15 4.43 6.08 -1.65
C TRP A 15 5.42 7.05 -0.96
N GLY A 16 6.72 6.79 -1.07
CA GLY A 16 7.81 7.65 -0.59
C GLY A 16 8.83 6.99 0.34
N ASP A 17 8.59 5.78 0.86
CA ASP A 17 9.50 5.12 1.80
C ASP A 17 10.57 4.22 1.16
N ALA A 18 10.38 3.77 -0.07
CA ALA A 18 11.23 2.80 -0.76
C ALA A 18 12.70 3.21 -0.93
N ALA A 19 13.01 4.50 -0.86
CA ALA A 19 14.38 5.00 -0.97
C ALA A 19 15.31 4.48 0.15
N ARG A 20 14.75 4.21 1.35
CA ARG A 20 15.49 3.62 2.49
C ARG A 20 15.52 2.09 2.42
N ALA A 21 14.43 1.48 1.97
CA ALA A 21 14.28 0.03 1.90
C ALA A 21 15.29 -0.62 0.96
N THR A 22 15.37 -0.11 -0.26
CA THR A 22 16.15 -0.72 -1.33
C THR A 22 17.61 -0.95 -0.96
N PRO A 23 18.40 0.06 -0.50
CA PRO A 23 19.78 -0.16 -0.12
C PRO A 23 19.92 -1.08 1.11
N GLN A 24 19.00 -1.04 2.08
CA GLN A 24 19.02 -1.92 3.25
C GLN A 24 18.86 -3.38 2.82
N LEU A 25 17.87 -3.68 1.97
CA LEU A 25 17.58 -5.05 1.50
C LEU A 25 18.69 -5.60 0.59
N LEU A 26 19.28 -4.77 -0.26
CA LEU A 26 20.40 -5.16 -1.11
C LEU A 26 21.68 -5.45 -0.29
N LYS A 27 21.90 -4.74 0.81
CA LYS A 27 23.08 -4.92 1.65
C LYS A 27 22.98 -6.20 2.47
N ASP A 28 21.89 -6.40 3.17
CA ASP A 28 21.79 -7.39 4.25
C ASP A 28 20.66 -8.41 4.03
N GLY A 29 19.83 -8.25 2.98
CA GLY A 29 18.64 -9.06 2.77
C GLY A 29 18.92 -10.45 2.20
N ASN A 30 19.93 -10.60 1.36
CA ASN A 30 20.18 -11.84 0.61
C ASN A 30 18.90 -12.35 -0.07
N VAL A 31 18.33 -11.53 -0.96
CA VAL A 31 17.00 -11.73 -1.56
C VAL A 31 17.09 -12.02 -3.05
N ASP A 32 16.15 -12.83 -3.56
CA ASP A 32 15.98 -13.10 -4.98
C ASP A 32 15.12 -12.06 -5.67
N PHE A 33 14.11 -11.54 -4.93
CA PHE A 33 13.19 -10.53 -5.40
C PHE A 33 13.03 -9.40 -4.38
N ILE A 34 12.85 -8.19 -4.89
CA ILE A 34 12.33 -7.07 -4.10
C ILE A 34 11.03 -6.61 -4.75
N VAL A 35 9.97 -6.56 -3.95
CA VAL A 35 8.64 -6.12 -4.37
C VAL A 35 8.30 -4.76 -3.79
N TYR A 36 7.53 -3.95 -4.54
CA TYR A 36 7.15 -2.61 -4.14
C TYR A 36 5.66 -2.43 -4.37
N ASP A 37 4.95 -2.12 -3.32
CA ASP A 37 3.56 -1.68 -3.38
C ASP A 37 3.47 -0.17 -3.14
N TYR A 38 2.94 0.55 -4.13
CA TYR A 38 2.81 2.01 -4.14
C TYR A 38 1.36 2.48 -4.17
N LEU A 39 0.41 1.56 -4.39
CA LEU A 39 -0.91 1.94 -4.86
C LEU A 39 -2.00 1.72 -3.82
N ALA A 40 -2.64 2.82 -3.47
CA ALA A 40 -3.96 2.86 -2.86
C ALA A 40 -4.89 3.71 -3.76
N GLU A 41 -6.17 3.78 -3.46
CA GLU A 41 -7.15 4.56 -4.20
C GLU A 41 -6.76 6.05 -4.26
N ILE A 42 -6.22 6.59 -3.15
CA ILE A 42 -5.76 7.97 -3.08
C ILE A 42 -4.55 8.22 -3.99
N THR A 43 -3.60 7.29 -4.06
CA THR A 43 -2.43 7.43 -4.95
C THR A 43 -2.84 7.36 -6.42
N MET A 44 -3.81 6.50 -6.78
CA MET A 44 -4.40 6.46 -8.12
C MET A 44 -5.01 7.81 -8.50
N SER A 45 -5.76 8.44 -7.59
CA SER A 45 -6.34 9.78 -7.80
C SER A 45 -5.25 10.85 -8.04
N ILE A 46 -4.19 10.85 -7.22
CA ILE A 46 -3.07 11.79 -7.38
C ILE A 46 -2.36 11.58 -8.73
N MET A 47 -2.10 10.33 -9.10
CA MET A 47 -1.45 9.97 -10.36
C MET A 47 -2.31 10.31 -11.57
N ALA A 48 -3.63 10.09 -11.51
CA ALA A 48 -4.57 10.48 -12.57
C ALA A 48 -4.56 11.99 -12.80
N ARG A 49 -4.56 12.78 -11.72
CA ARG A 49 -4.42 14.25 -11.79
C ARG A 49 -3.07 14.68 -12.35
N ALA A 50 -2.00 14.00 -12.02
CA ALA A 50 -0.67 14.28 -12.56
C ALA A 50 -0.63 14.00 -14.07
N ARG A 51 -1.12 12.83 -14.51
CA ARG A 51 -1.20 12.44 -15.93
C ARG A 51 -2.04 13.43 -16.76
N ALA A 52 -3.15 13.92 -16.21
CA ALA A 52 -3.99 14.90 -16.88
C ALA A 52 -3.26 16.25 -17.15
N LYS A 53 -2.29 16.61 -16.29
CA LYS A 53 -1.47 17.82 -16.47
C LYS A 53 -0.26 17.58 -17.38
N ASN A 54 0.34 16.41 -17.29
CA ASN A 54 1.51 16.01 -18.09
C ASN A 54 1.40 14.52 -18.43
N PRO A 55 1.22 14.17 -19.73
CA PRO A 55 1.08 12.78 -20.20
C PRO A 55 2.27 11.87 -19.87
N ASP A 56 3.45 12.42 -19.61
CA ASP A 56 4.65 11.67 -19.24
C ASP A 56 4.72 11.33 -17.75
N THR A 57 3.72 11.72 -16.96
CA THR A 57 3.59 11.40 -15.54
C THR A 57 2.41 10.43 -15.30
N GLY A 58 1.99 10.25 -14.04
CA GLY A 58 0.91 9.33 -13.66
C GLY A 58 1.44 8.00 -13.13
N TYR A 59 2.68 7.98 -12.69
CA TYR A 59 3.33 6.88 -11.99
C TYR A 59 4.15 7.42 -10.80
N ALA A 60 4.65 6.56 -9.91
CA ALA A 60 5.49 6.96 -8.79
C ALA A 60 6.89 7.35 -9.27
N LEU A 61 7.15 8.65 -9.39
CA LEU A 61 8.42 9.19 -9.92
C LEU A 61 9.62 8.82 -9.06
N ASP A 62 9.45 8.75 -7.75
CA ASP A 62 10.47 8.39 -6.77
C ASP A 62 10.88 6.92 -6.88
N PHE A 63 10.01 6.02 -7.34
CA PHE A 63 10.40 4.65 -7.68
C PHE A 63 11.57 4.65 -8.66
N VAL A 64 11.51 5.45 -9.72
CA VAL A 64 12.59 5.54 -10.71
C VAL A 64 13.79 6.31 -10.17
N SER A 65 13.55 7.49 -9.56
CA SER A 65 14.61 8.44 -9.22
C SER A 65 15.31 8.12 -7.89
N ALA A 66 14.59 7.62 -6.91
CA ALA A 66 15.11 7.42 -5.55
C ALA A 66 15.30 5.93 -5.20
N ALA A 67 14.39 5.04 -5.60
CA ALA A 67 14.53 3.62 -5.31
C ALA A 67 15.42 2.90 -6.36
N MET A 68 15.20 3.13 -7.66
CA MET A 68 15.91 2.38 -8.71
C MET A 68 17.24 3.03 -9.11
N LYS A 69 17.25 4.27 -9.57
CA LYS A 69 18.45 4.90 -10.15
C LYS A 69 19.72 4.75 -9.28
N PRO A 70 19.71 4.99 -7.97
CA PRO A 70 20.89 4.82 -7.13
C PRO A 70 21.32 3.36 -6.95
N ASN A 71 20.40 2.40 -7.08
CA ASN A 71 20.59 1.00 -6.71
C ASN A 71 20.70 0.03 -7.90
N LEU A 72 20.38 0.46 -9.14
CA LEU A 72 20.36 -0.43 -10.32
C LEU A 72 21.67 -1.18 -10.57
N LYS A 73 22.84 -0.56 -10.28
CA LYS A 73 24.13 -1.24 -10.44
C LYS A 73 24.27 -2.41 -9.47
N GLU A 74 23.82 -2.23 -8.24
CA GLU A 74 23.88 -3.28 -7.22
C GLU A 74 22.82 -4.36 -7.47
N ILE A 75 21.61 -3.97 -7.89
CA ILE A 75 20.55 -4.88 -8.34
C ILE A 75 21.08 -5.79 -9.47
N ALA A 76 21.70 -5.20 -10.50
CA ALA A 76 22.28 -5.94 -11.60
C ALA A 76 23.44 -6.86 -11.15
N ARG A 77 24.31 -6.38 -10.25
CA ARG A 77 25.44 -7.16 -9.74
C ARG A 77 25.00 -8.40 -8.96
N GLN A 78 23.94 -8.26 -8.14
CA GLN A 78 23.40 -9.36 -7.34
C GLN A 78 22.45 -10.26 -8.12
N GLY A 79 21.91 -9.81 -9.26
CA GLY A 79 20.90 -10.53 -10.02
C GLY A 79 19.51 -10.51 -9.37
N VAL A 80 19.26 -9.57 -8.46
CA VAL A 80 17.95 -9.39 -7.79
C VAL A 80 16.92 -8.92 -8.80
N ARG A 81 15.74 -9.54 -8.81
CA ARG A 81 14.64 -9.17 -9.68
C ARG A 81 13.66 -8.25 -8.97
N ILE A 82 13.10 -7.30 -9.70
CA ILE A 82 12.22 -6.25 -9.16
C ILE A 82 10.80 -6.42 -9.71
N VAL A 83 9.80 -6.34 -8.84
CA VAL A 83 8.39 -6.28 -9.25
C VAL A 83 7.72 -5.11 -8.53
N SER A 84 7.02 -4.24 -9.26
CA SER A 84 6.37 -3.07 -8.67
C SER A 84 5.10 -2.67 -9.40
N ASN A 85 4.10 -2.24 -8.66
CA ASN A 85 2.90 -1.57 -9.18
C ASN A 85 3.06 -0.02 -9.27
N ALA A 86 4.29 0.48 -9.12
CA ALA A 86 4.63 1.92 -9.21
C ALA A 86 4.20 2.59 -10.52
N GLY A 87 3.81 1.80 -11.53
CA GLY A 87 3.30 2.30 -12.82
C GLY A 87 1.99 3.08 -12.71
N GLY A 88 1.20 2.86 -11.65
CA GLY A 88 -0.01 3.64 -11.38
C GLY A 88 -0.97 3.66 -12.55
N VAL A 89 -1.33 4.84 -13.02
CA VAL A 89 -2.20 5.02 -14.20
C VAL A 89 -1.40 5.14 -15.52
N ASN A 90 -0.07 5.07 -15.47
CA ASN A 90 0.81 5.18 -16.65
C ASN A 90 2.05 4.27 -16.55
N PRO A 91 1.85 2.94 -16.48
CA PRO A 91 2.96 2.00 -16.34
C PRO A 91 3.94 2.03 -17.52
N GLN A 92 3.48 2.41 -18.71
CA GLN A 92 4.35 2.53 -19.88
C GLN A 92 5.36 3.68 -19.73
N ALA A 93 4.94 4.84 -19.21
CA ALA A 93 5.85 5.96 -18.95
C ALA A 93 6.87 5.60 -17.87
N CYS A 94 6.46 4.93 -16.80
CA CYS A 94 7.34 4.39 -15.77
C CYS A 94 8.40 3.45 -16.36
N ALA A 95 7.99 2.47 -17.16
CA ALA A 95 8.90 1.53 -17.81
C ALA A 95 9.88 2.23 -18.77
N ASN A 96 9.42 3.25 -19.50
CA ASN A 96 10.29 4.05 -20.39
C ASN A 96 11.31 4.85 -19.60
N ALA A 97 10.93 5.46 -18.49
CA ALA A 97 11.83 6.17 -17.60
C ALA A 97 12.92 5.26 -17.02
N LEU A 98 12.53 4.03 -16.59
CA LEU A 98 13.49 3.02 -16.14
C LEU A 98 14.47 2.60 -17.24
N ARG A 99 13.98 2.35 -18.46
CA ARG A 99 14.85 2.00 -19.60
C ARG A 99 15.84 3.11 -19.92
N ALA A 100 15.42 4.37 -19.81
CA ALA A 100 16.31 5.52 -20.01
C ALA A 100 17.43 5.55 -18.95
N VAL A 101 17.11 5.33 -17.69
CA VAL A 101 18.11 5.26 -16.60
C VAL A 101 19.03 4.06 -16.75
N ILE A 102 18.52 2.91 -17.13
CA ILE A 102 19.31 1.68 -17.38
C ILE A 102 20.33 1.95 -18.51
N ALA A 103 19.90 2.60 -19.61
CA ALA A 103 20.76 2.98 -20.71
C ALA A 103 21.81 4.04 -20.29
N GLU A 104 21.42 5.07 -19.53
CA GLU A 104 22.33 6.07 -18.95
C GLU A 104 23.46 5.41 -18.13
N LEU A 105 23.12 4.37 -17.36
CA LEU A 105 24.07 3.65 -16.52
C LEU A 105 24.87 2.55 -17.26
N GLY A 106 24.58 2.31 -18.53
CA GLY A 106 25.22 1.29 -19.36
C GLY A 106 24.93 -0.14 -18.91
N LEU A 107 23.75 -0.36 -18.29
CA LEU A 107 23.34 -1.68 -17.78
C LEU A 107 22.52 -2.45 -18.83
N ASN A 108 22.51 -3.80 -18.69
CA ASN A 108 21.71 -4.67 -19.54
C ASN A 108 20.61 -5.36 -18.70
N LEU A 109 19.61 -4.57 -18.26
CA LEU A 109 18.44 -5.05 -17.52
C LEU A 109 17.19 -4.93 -18.40
N LYS A 110 16.37 -6.00 -18.40
CA LYS A 110 15.13 -6.06 -19.17
C LYS A 110 13.95 -5.60 -18.35
N VAL A 111 13.26 -4.55 -18.82
CA VAL A 111 12.05 -4.00 -18.19
C VAL A 111 10.82 -4.50 -18.95
N ALA A 112 9.94 -5.24 -18.27
CA ALA A 112 8.62 -5.58 -18.76
C ALA A 112 7.57 -4.63 -18.16
N CYS A 113 6.51 -4.38 -18.94
CA CYS A 113 5.36 -3.60 -18.51
C CYS A 113 4.10 -4.47 -18.64
N VAL A 114 3.36 -4.63 -17.54
CA VAL A 114 2.05 -5.29 -17.52
C VAL A 114 0.98 -4.22 -17.71
N LEU A 115 0.12 -4.42 -18.68
CA LEU A 115 -0.96 -3.52 -19.10
C LEU A 115 -2.30 -4.26 -19.07
N GLY A 116 -3.40 -3.49 -19.09
CA GLY A 116 -4.76 -4.06 -19.20
C GLY A 116 -5.67 -3.69 -18.04
N ASP A 117 -5.15 -2.98 -17.04
CA ASP A 117 -5.91 -2.46 -15.91
C ASP A 117 -6.69 -1.17 -16.26
N ASP A 118 -6.16 -0.33 -17.17
CA ASP A 118 -6.77 0.96 -17.54
C ASP A 118 -8.00 0.75 -18.45
N MET A 119 -9.17 1.05 -17.89
CA MET A 119 -10.49 0.93 -18.54
C MET A 119 -11.10 2.30 -18.86
N ILE A 120 -10.36 3.40 -18.77
CA ILE A 120 -10.91 4.76 -18.96
C ILE A 120 -11.58 4.95 -20.33
N SER A 121 -11.09 4.26 -21.37
CA SER A 121 -11.70 4.30 -22.71
C SER A 121 -13.09 3.67 -22.77
N GLN A 122 -13.47 2.88 -21.77
CA GLN A 122 -14.75 2.17 -21.67
C GLN A 122 -15.72 2.86 -20.70
N ARG A 123 -15.39 4.07 -20.20
CA ARG A 123 -16.12 4.73 -19.11
C ARG A 123 -17.60 4.91 -19.40
N ASP A 124 -17.98 5.26 -20.66
CA ASP A 124 -19.39 5.44 -21.06
C ASP A 124 -20.17 4.11 -21.00
N GLN A 125 -19.52 3.03 -21.44
CA GLN A 125 -20.08 1.69 -21.38
C GLN A 125 -20.26 1.24 -19.93
N ILE A 126 -19.24 1.42 -19.08
CA ILE A 126 -19.27 1.05 -17.66
C ILE A 126 -20.39 1.81 -16.93
N ALA A 127 -20.49 3.12 -17.15
CA ALA A 127 -21.57 3.94 -16.59
C ALA A 127 -22.97 3.44 -17.03
N GLY A 128 -23.09 3.00 -18.29
CA GLY A 128 -24.35 2.48 -18.84
C GLY A 128 -24.82 1.15 -18.23
N HIS A 129 -23.93 0.39 -17.56
CA HIS A 129 -24.29 -0.85 -16.88
C HIS A 129 -24.99 -0.63 -15.52
N GLY A 130 -24.97 0.58 -14.98
CA GLY A 130 -25.61 0.89 -13.70
C GLY A 130 -24.95 0.24 -12.49
N TYR A 131 -23.63 -0.01 -12.55
CA TYR A 131 -22.85 -0.47 -11.41
C TYR A 131 -22.93 0.53 -10.26
N LYS A 132 -22.99 0.00 -9.04
CA LYS A 132 -23.01 0.78 -7.81
C LYS A 132 -21.65 0.71 -7.12
N GLU A 133 -21.34 1.73 -6.34
CA GLU A 133 -20.22 1.69 -5.40
C GLU A 133 -20.48 0.55 -4.38
N MET A 134 -19.47 -0.28 -4.14
CA MET A 134 -19.65 -1.57 -3.45
C MET A 134 -19.94 -1.44 -1.95
N PHE A 135 -19.58 -0.34 -1.32
CA PHE A 135 -19.80 -0.10 0.11
C PHE A 135 -20.98 0.81 0.38
N SER A 136 -21.07 1.95 -0.31
CA SER A 136 -22.12 2.94 -0.10
C SER A 136 -23.40 2.65 -0.90
N GLY A 137 -23.31 1.88 -1.98
CA GLY A 137 -24.39 1.66 -2.92
C GLY A 137 -24.72 2.87 -3.80
N GLU A 138 -23.89 3.90 -3.79
CA GLU A 138 -24.07 5.09 -4.61
C GLU A 138 -23.95 4.79 -6.11
N ASP A 139 -24.55 5.67 -6.92
CA ASP A 139 -24.48 5.57 -8.37
C ASP A 139 -23.06 5.86 -8.89
N PHE A 140 -22.74 5.29 -10.05
CA PHE A 140 -21.52 5.61 -10.77
C PHE A 140 -21.42 7.14 -11.00
N PRO A 141 -20.25 7.75 -10.78
CA PRO A 141 -20.09 9.21 -10.90
C PRO A 141 -20.38 9.71 -12.31
N ALA A 142 -20.68 11.00 -12.44
CA ALA A 142 -20.90 11.64 -13.73
C ALA A 142 -19.67 11.42 -14.64
N VAL A 143 -19.92 10.92 -15.84
CA VAL A 143 -18.90 10.42 -16.78
C VAL A 143 -17.83 11.45 -17.11
N ASP A 144 -18.22 12.71 -17.24
CA ASP A 144 -17.32 13.84 -17.52
C ASP A 144 -16.39 14.18 -16.36
N LYS A 145 -16.71 13.73 -15.15
CA LYS A 145 -15.88 13.90 -13.95
C LYS A 145 -14.88 12.77 -13.72
N VAL A 146 -15.05 11.63 -14.37
CA VAL A 146 -14.20 10.44 -14.18
C VAL A 146 -12.80 10.70 -14.72
N ALA A 147 -11.81 10.54 -13.85
CA ALA A 147 -10.39 10.78 -14.14
C ALA A 147 -9.61 9.50 -14.45
N SER A 148 -9.97 8.38 -13.83
CA SER A 148 -9.39 7.05 -14.11
C SER A 148 -10.39 5.95 -13.78
N ILE A 149 -10.25 4.81 -14.44
CA ILE A 149 -10.94 3.54 -14.13
C ILE A 149 -9.91 2.45 -14.30
N ASN A 150 -9.61 1.71 -13.24
CA ASN A 150 -8.60 0.66 -13.26
C ASN A 150 -9.10 -0.61 -12.59
N ALA A 151 -8.98 -1.74 -13.29
CA ALA A 151 -9.24 -3.06 -12.73
C ALA A 151 -8.07 -3.52 -11.88
N TYR A 152 -8.35 -4.20 -10.78
CA TYR A 152 -7.32 -4.82 -9.94
C TYR A 152 -6.87 -6.14 -10.58
N LEU A 153 -5.77 -6.11 -11.34
CA LEU A 153 -5.23 -7.31 -11.98
C LEU A 153 -4.63 -8.28 -10.96
N GLY A 154 -4.60 -9.56 -11.33
CA GLY A 154 -3.93 -10.62 -10.56
C GLY A 154 -2.45 -10.80 -10.90
N ALA A 155 -1.88 -11.87 -10.38
CA ALA A 155 -0.45 -12.17 -10.40
C ALA A 155 0.04 -12.86 -11.66
N PHE A 156 -0.80 -13.61 -12.40
CA PHE A 156 -0.36 -14.38 -13.57
C PHE A 156 0.28 -13.52 -14.68
N PRO A 157 -0.17 -12.29 -14.97
CA PRO A 157 0.54 -11.42 -15.91
C PRO A 157 1.95 -11.04 -15.46
N VAL A 158 2.17 -10.83 -14.15
CA VAL A 158 3.48 -10.58 -13.55
C VAL A 158 4.37 -11.81 -13.73
N ALA A 159 3.89 -12.98 -13.35
CA ALA A 159 4.61 -14.24 -13.55
C ALA A 159 5.00 -14.46 -15.02
N ARG A 160 4.08 -14.18 -15.95
CA ARG A 160 4.36 -14.29 -17.39
C ARG A 160 5.46 -13.33 -17.85
N ALA A 161 5.50 -12.12 -17.32
CA ALA A 161 6.58 -11.16 -17.62
C ALA A 161 7.93 -11.67 -17.11
N LEU A 162 7.97 -12.20 -15.89
CA LEU A 162 9.16 -12.80 -15.28
C LEU A 162 9.64 -14.04 -16.05
N GLN A 163 8.74 -14.94 -16.46
CA GLN A 163 9.04 -16.12 -17.29
C GLN A 163 9.65 -15.75 -18.64
N LYS A 164 9.29 -14.59 -19.21
CA LYS A 164 9.90 -14.06 -20.43
C LYS A 164 11.28 -13.43 -20.21
N GLY A 165 11.82 -13.53 -19.01
CA GLY A 165 13.16 -13.09 -18.64
C GLY A 165 13.26 -11.60 -18.32
N ALA A 166 12.20 -10.97 -17.81
CA ALA A 166 12.28 -9.61 -17.28
C ALA A 166 13.06 -9.60 -15.97
N ASP A 167 13.96 -8.64 -15.81
CA ASP A 167 14.65 -8.35 -14.55
C ASP A 167 13.84 -7.39 -13.69
N ILE A 168 13.09 -6.49 -14.33
CA ILE A 168 12.20 -5.53 -13.68
C ILE A 168 10.82 -5.63 -14.32
N VAL A 169 9.79 -5.83 -13.52
CA VAL A 169 8.38 -5.83 -13.95
C VAL A 169 7.67 -4.63 -13.32
N VAL A 170 7.05 -3.80 -14.16
CA VAL A 170 6.22 -2.67 -13.75
C VAL A 170 4.77 -2.96 -14.14
N THR A 171 3.85 -2.77 -13.22
CA THR A 171 2.41 -2.89 -13.48
C THR A 171 1.68 -1.57 -13.25
N GLY A 172 0.47 -1.43 -13.78
CA GLY A 172 -0.54 -0.50 -13.30
C GLY A 172 -1.23 -1.05 -12.05
N ARG A 173 -2.55 -0.82 -11.91
CA ARG A 173 -3.31 -1.32 -10.75
C ARG A 173 -3.41 -2.85 -10.79
N CYS A 174 -2.96 -3.46 -9.74
CA CYS A 174 -3.17 -4.87 -9.43
C CYS A 174 -3.56 -5.00 -7.97
N VAL A 175 -3.97 -6.17 -7.51
CA VAL A 175 -4.08 -6.43 -6.07
C VAL A 175 -2.68 -6.40 -5.46
N ASP A 176 -2.58 -5.89 -4.26
CA ASP A 176 -1.30 -5.53 -3.62
C ASP A 176 -0.38 -6.75 -3.48
N SER A 177 -0.94 -7.90 -3.12
CA SER A 177 -0.22 -9.18 -3.06
C SER A 177 0.26 -9.73 -4.42
N ALA A 178 -0.27 -9.24 -5.56
CA ALA A 178 0.05 -9.79 -6.88
C ALA A 178 1.52 -9.65 -7.27
N VAL A 179 2.22 -8.63 -6.77
CA VAL A 179 3.64 -8.42 -7.04
C VAL A 179 4.50 -9.54 -6.42
N THR A 180 4.12 -10.02 -5.25
CA THR A 180 4.76 -11.15 -4.56
C THR A 180 4.30 -12.49 -5.14
N LEU A 181 2.98 -12.70 -5.26
CA LEU A 181 2.44 -13.94 -5.81
C LEU A 181 2.96 -14.20 -7.23
N GLY A 182 3.12 -13.17 -8.05
CA GLY A 182 3.69 -13.30 -9.38
C GLY A 182 5.13 -13.81 -9.39
N ALA A 183 5.94 -13.41 -8.41
CA ALA A 183 7.29 -13.95 -8.22
C ALA A 183 7.25 -15.42 -7.78
N CYS A 184 6.35 -15.80 -6.88
CA CYS A 184 6.14 -17.21 -6.45
C CYS A 184 5.71 -18.10 -7.62
N ILE A 185 4.69 -17.70 -8.38
CA ILE A 185 4.22 -18.44 -9.57
C ILE A 185 5.38 -18.63 -10.57
N ASN A 186 6.20 -17.60 -10.81
CA ASN A 186 7.34 -17.72 -11.71
C ASN A 186 8.40 -18.69 -11.17
N ALA A 187 8.66 -18.70 -9.87
CA ALA A 187 9.75 -19.50 -9.30
C ALA A 187 9.38 -20.99 -9.17
N PHE A 188 8.14 -21.27 -8.80
CA PHE A 188 7.67 -22.62 -8.49
C PHE A 188 6.78 -23.23 -9.58
N ASP A 189 6.52 -22.48 -10.66
CA ASP A 189 5.64 -22.89 -11.77
C ASP A 189 4.22 -23.29 -11.30
N TRP A 190 3.69 -22.56 -10.30
CA TRP A 190 2.33 -22.79 -9.79
C TRP A 190 1.28 -22.51 -10.88
N GLY A 191 0.36 -23.45 -11.03
CA GLY A 191 -0.77 -23.34 -11.94
C GLY A 191 -1.99 -22.65 -11.31
N ARG A 192 -3.04 -22.49 -12.11
CA ARG A 192 -4.30 -21.90 -11.64
C ARG A 192 -5.08 -22.81 -10.69
N ASP A 193 -4.77 -24.09 -10.68
CA ASP A 193 -5.44 -25.10 -9.86
C ASP A 193 -4.68 -25.37 -8.54
N ASP A 194 -3.49 -24.79 -8.36
CA ASP A 194 -2.68 -24.90 -7.14
C ASP A 194 -3.20 -23.91 -6.09
N LEU A 195 -4.48 -24.03 -5.72
CA LEU A 195 -5.23 -23.02 -4.97
C LEU A 195 -4.63 -22.71 -3.61
N ASP A 196 -4.15 -23.71 -2.89
CA ASP A 196 -3.56 -23.51 -1.55
C ASP A 196 -2.22 -22.77 -1.65
N GLN A 197 -1.40 -23.09 -2.66
CA GLN A 197 -0.15 -22.38 -2.93
C GLN A 197 -0.41 -20.93 -3.34
N LEU A 198 -1.43 -20.70 -4.18
CA LEU A 198 -1.85 -19.35 -4.55
C LEU A 198 -2.33 -18.56 -3.34
N ALA A 199 -3.08 -19.18 -2.42
CA ALA A 199 -3.52 -18.54 -1.18
C ALA A 199 -2.34 -18.22 -0.25
N MET A 200 -1.38 -19.14 -0.11
CA MET A 200 -0.17 -18.94 0.69
C MET A 200 0.72 -17.83 0.10
N GLY A 201 0.91 -17.81 -1.22
CA GLY A 201 1.67 -16.75 -1.90
C GLY A 201 0.99 -15.39 -1.81
N SER A 202 -0.35 -15.36 -1.84
CA SER A 202 -1.14 -14.16 -1.60
C SER A 202 -0.99 -13.66 -0.16
N LEU A 203 -1.00 -14.57 0.82
CA LEU A 203 -0.76 -14.22 2.23
C LEU A 203 0.66 -13.66 2.43
N ALA A 204 1.67 -14.28 1.81
CA ALA A 204 3.04 -13.73 1.85
C ALA A 204 3.08 -12.32 1.26
N GLY A 205 2.39 -12.07 0.15
CA GLY A 205 2.26 -10.75 -0.46
C GLY A 205 1.59 -9.75 0.46
N HIS A 206 0.48 -10.12 1.08
CA HIS A 206 -0.24 -9.30 2.04
C HIS A 206 0.61 -8.93 3.27
N ILE A 207 1.47 -9.83 3.73
CA ILE A 207 2.38 -9.54 4.84
C ILE A 207 3.51 -8.57 4.39
N LEU A 208 3.95 -8.65 3.13
CA LEU A 208 5.05 -7.83 2.63
C LEU A 208 4.63 -6.44 2.15
N GLU A 209 3.37 -6.26 1.70
CA GLU A 209 2.91 -5.05 0.99
C GLU A 209 3.01 -3.78 1.83
N CYS A 210 2.75 -3.85 3.14
CA CYS A 210 2.83 -2.69 4.04
C CYS A 210 4.23 -2.46 4.62
N GLY A 211 5.28 -3.06 4.06
CA GLY A 211 6.66 -2.85 4.46
C GLY A 211 6.88 -3.03 5.96
N PRO A 212 7.44 -2.02 6.67
CA PRO A 212 7.80 -2.15 8.09
C PRO A 212 6.64 -2.42 9.04
N GLN A 213 5.39 -2.36 8.61
CA GLN A 213 4.24 -2.70 9.47
C GLN A 213 4.35 -4.15 9.97
N ALA A 214 4.73 -5.10 9.10
CA ALA A 214 4.96 -6.50 9.49
C ALA A 214 6.18 -6.70 10.41
N THR A 215 7.05 -5.72 10.51
CA THR A 215 8.23 -5.74 11.38
C THR A 215 8.12 -4.80 12.58
N GLY A 216 6.89 -4.48 12.99
CA GLY A 216 6.60 -3.75 14.21
C GLY A 216 6.55 -2.23 14.08
N GLY A 217 6.53 -1.68 12.86
CA GLY A 217 6.47 -0.23 12.64
C GLY A 217 5.14 0.40 13.05
N ASN A 218 4.08 -0.38 13.20
CA ASN A 218 2.76 0.05 13.64
C ASN A 218 2.14 -0.95 14.63
N PHE A 219 2.98 -1.67 15.37
CA PHE A 219 2.55 -2.70 16.30
C PHE A 219 1.83 -2.11 17.52
N THR A 220 0.74 -2.74 17.96
CA THR A 220 -0.03 -2.29 19.13
C THR A 220 0.85 -2.23 20.39
N ASP A 221 1.68 -3.26 20.60
CA ASP A 221 2.66 -3.29 21.70
C ASP A 221 3.98 -2.64 21.27
N TRP A 222 3.91 -1.41 20.81
CA TRP A 222 5.00 -0.64 20.19
C TRP A 222 6.27 -0.55 21.07
N GLU A 223 6.13 -0.61 22.39
CA GLU A 223 7.27 -0.60 23.33
C GLU A 223 8.21 -1.80 23.15
N LEU A 224 7.72 -2.91 22.57
CA LEU A 224 8.50 -4.10 22.24
C LEU A 224 9.34 -3.92 20.97
N SER A 225 8.98 -2.94 20.14
CA SER A 225 9.65 -2.67 18.87
C SER A 225 10.77 -1.65 19.06
N ASN A 226 12.01 -2.08 19.00
CA ASN A 226 13.18 -1.26 19.29
C ASN A 226 13.83 -0.71 18.01
N ASN A 227 14.62 0.39 18.16
CA ASN A 227 15.45 0.98 17.10
C ASN A 227 14.63 1.28 15.82
N LEU A 228 13.47 1.93 15.99
CA LEU A 228 12.52 2.22 14.90
C LEU A 228 13.11 3.17 13.84
N GLU A 229 14.10 3.99 14.19
CA GLU A 229 14.84 4.84 13.25
C GLU A 229 15.64 4.05 12.21
N ASN A 230 15.93 2.76 12.50
CA ASN A 230 16.59 1.82 11.59
C ASN A 230 15.76 0.55 11.41
N ILE A 231 14.43 0.69 11.35
CA ILE A 231 13.52 -0.44 11.22
C ILE A 231 13.85 -1.29 9.99
N GLY A 232 13.82 -2.62 10.15
CA GLY A 232 14.06 -3.58 9.08
C GLY A 232 12.82 -3.78 8.21
N TYR A 233 13.01 -3.85 6.90
CA TYR A 233 11.94 -4.20 5.98
C TYR A 233 11.71 -5.71 5.94
N PRO A 234 10.46 -6.19 5.77
CA PRO A 234 10.13 -7.60 5.89
C PRO A 234 10.66 -8.44 4.71
N ILE A 235 11.06 -9.67 5.04
CA ILE A 235 11.51 -10.68 4.09
C ILE A 235 10.71 -11.96 4.35
N ALA A 236 10.15 -12.54 3.28
CA ALA A 236 9.53 -13.87 3.31
C ALA A 236 10.42 -14.86 2.56
N ALA A 237 10.85 -15.91 3.26
CA ALA A 237 11.52 -17.06 2.68
C ALA A 237 10.48 -18.15 2.37
N ILE A 238 10.08 -18.27 1.11
CA ILE A 238 8.92 -19.03 0.65
C ILE A 238 9.38 -20.33 0.01
N LYS A 239 8.71 -21.44 0.35
CA LYS A 239 8.94 -22.78 -0.20
C LYS A 239 7.94 -23.13 -1.30
N ALA A 240 8.24 -24.17 -2.07
CA ALA A 240 7.39 -24.63 -3.16
C ALA A 240 5.99 -25.11 -2.72
N ASP A 241 5.80 -25.51 -1.46
CA ASP A 241 4.50 -25.82 -0.87
C ASP A 241 3.70 -24.60 -0.41
N GLY A 242 4.26 -23.41 -0.58
CA GLY A 242 3.68 -22.15 -0.18
C GLY A 242 3.99 -21.72 1.26
N SER A 243 4.44 -22.63 2.14
CA SER A 243 4.84 -22.26 3.50
C SER A 243 6.03 -21.29 3.46
N PHE A 244 6.09 -20.35 4.43
CA PHE A 244 7.16 -19.37 4.45
C PHE A 244 7.57 -18.96 5.85
N VAL A 245 8.76 -18.36 5.95
CA VAL A 245 9.28 -17.78 7.18
C VAL A 245 9.44 -16.28 6.97
N CYS A 246 8.76 -15.50 7.82
CA CYS A 246 8.93 -14.06 7.91
C CYS A 246 10.17 -13.73 8.73
N SER A 247 10.94 -12.74 8.25
CA SER A 247 12.14 -12.22 8.89
C SER A 247 12.37 -10.76 8.50
N LYS A 248 13.50 -10.20 8.94
CA LYS A 248 14.01 -8.89 8.52
C LYS A 248 15.54 -8.94 8.38
N PRO A 249 16.20 -7.95 7.74
CA PRO A 249 17.65 -7.91 7.68
C PRO A 249 18.28 -7.89 9.07
N GLU A 250 19.35 -8.66 9.25
CA GLU A 250 20.08 -8.75 10.51
C GLU A 250 20.64 -7.37 10.90
N GLY A 251 20.71 -7.09 12.21
CA GLY A 251 21.20 -5.81 12.73
C GLY A 251 20.27 -4.61 12.52
N THR A 252 19.08 -4.80 11.96
CA THR A 252 18.06 -3.74 11.85
C THR A 252 17.14 -3.71 13.07
N GLY A 253 16.48 -2.56 13.27
CA GLY A 253 15.44 -2.38 14.27
C GLY A 253 14.11 -3.04 13.92
N GLY A 254 13.12 -2.80 14.75
CA GLY A 254 11.81 -3.44 14.63
C GLY A 254 11.79 -4.82 15.28
N LEU A 255 10.63 -5.49 15.18
CA LEU A 255 10.35 -6.79 15.77
C LEU A 255 9.57 -7.66 14.79
N VAL A 256 10.02 -8.90 14.54
CA VAL A 256 9.23 -9.93 13.87
C VAL A 256 8.82 -10.96 14.90
N SER A 257 7.54 -11.00 15.24
CA SER A 257 6.93 -11.88 16.22
C SER A 257 5.59 -12.43 15.70
N VAL A 258 5.03 -13.40 16.40
CA VAL A 258 3.65 -13.84 16.11
C VAL A 258 2.69 -12.65 16.17
N GLY A 259 2.86 -11.72 17.11
CA GLY A 259 2.01 -10.54 17.24
C GLY A 259 2.07 -9.62 16.02
N THR A 260 3.27 -9.21 15.59
CA THR A 260 3.44 -8.30 14.45
C THR A 260 2.94 -8.90 13.14
N ILE A 261 3.16 -10.21 12.93
CA ILE A 261 2.67 -10.91 11.73
C ILE A 261 1.16 -11.13 11.79
N ALA A 262 0.59 -11.41 12.97
CA ALA A 262 -0.85 -11.57 13.14
C ALA A 262 -1.60 -10.26 12.89
N GLU A 263 -1.10 -9.13 13.39
CA GLU A 263 -1.69 -7.82 13.13
C GLU A 263 -1.68 -7.48 11.64
N GLN A 264 -0.55 -7.72 10.94
CA GLN A 264 -0.48 -7.52 9.51
C GLN A 264 -1.41 -8.49 8.75
N MET A 265 -1.50 -9.75 9.18
CA MET A 265 -2.35 -10.74 8.52
C MET A 265 -3.83 -10.36 8.52
N VAL A 266 -4.31 -9.69 9.57
CA VAL A 266 -5.72 -9.27 9.65
C VAL A 266 -5.96 -7.82 9.23
N TYR A 267 -4.90 -7.10 8.90
CA TYR A 267 -4.98 -5.70 8.49
C TYR A 267 -5.77 -5.57 7.17
N GLU A 268 -6.77 -4.69 7.14
CA GLU A 268 -7.64 -4.44 5.96
C GLU A 268 -8.42 -5.67 5.43
N ILE A 269 -8.45 -6.79 6.15
CA ILE A 269 -9.19 -7.98 5.76
C ILE A 269 -10.58 -7.98 6.43
N GLY A 270 -11.63 -7.93 5.61
CA GLY A 270 -13.00 -7.94 6.10
C GLY A 270 -13.43 -9.33 6.59
N ASP A 271 -13.33 -10.33 5.74
CA ASP A 271 -13.66 -11.75 6.07
C ASP A 271 -12.41 -12.62 5.85
N PRO A 272 -11.75 -13.08 6.91
CA PRO A 272 -10.57 -13.94 6.79
C PRO A 272 -10.85 -15.32 6.19
N GLN A 273 -12.11 -15.76 6.13
CA GLN A 273 -12.51 -17.02 5.50
C GLN A 273 -12.78 -16.86 3.99
N ALA A 274 -12.87 -15.63 3.50
CA ALA A 274 -13.17 -15.33 2.11
C ALA A 274 -12.49 -14.02 1.64
N TYR A 275 -11.16 -13.96 1.72
CA TYR A 275 -10.42 -12.84 1.15
C TYR A 275 -10.35 -13.00 -0.37
N ILE A 276 -11.14 -12.18 -1.08
CA ILE A 276 -11.41 -12.33 -2.51
C ILE A 276 -10.34 -11.62 -3.32
N LEU A 277 -9.55 -12.38 -4.07
CA LEU A 277 -8.53 -11.91 -5.00
C LEU A 277 -8.80 -12.43 -6.42
N PRO A 278 -8.27 -11.80 -7.48
CA PRO A 278 -8.51 -12.22 -8.88
C PRO A 278 -8.00 -13.61 -9.22
N ASP A 279 -6.99 -14.09 -8.51
CA ASP A 279 -6.33 -15.37 -8.79
C ASP A 279 -6.87 -16.51 -7.91
N VAL A 280 -7.40 -16.18 -6.73
CA VAL A 280 -7.85 -17.15 -5.72
C VAL A 280 -8.72 -16.46 -4.67
N VAL A 281 -9.68 -17.15 -4.08
CA VAL A 281 -10.33 -16.71 -2.83
C VAL A 281 -9.62 -17.41 -1.69
N CYS A 282 -9.00 -16.62 -0.79
CA CYS A 282 -8.18 -17.14 0.29
C CYS A 282 -9.00 -17.34 1.57
N ASP A 283 -8.77 -18.46 2.24
CA ASP A 283 -9.22 -18.70 3.62
C ASP A 283 -8.00 -18.75 4.55
N PHE A 284 -7.90 -17.75 5.44
CA PHE A 284 -6.81 -17.60 6.41
C PHE A 284 -7.21 -18.11 7.82
N SER A 285 -8.41 -18.65 8.00
CA SER A 285 -8.94 -19.08 9.30
C SER A 285 -8.15 -20.23 9.97
N LYS A 286 -7.37 -20.96 9.15
CA LYS A 286 -6.53 -22.07 9.61
C LYS A 286 -5.04 -21.76 9.60
N VAL A 287 -4.67 -20.51 9.35
CA VAL A 287 -3.26 -20.10 9.36
C VAL A 287 -2.69 -20.28 10.76
N THR A 288 -1.50 -20.84 10.80
CA THR A 288 -0.71 -20.99 12.02
C THR A 288 0.57 -20.15 11.91
N LEU A 289 0.85 -19.43 13.00
CA LEU A 289 2.05 -18.62 13.17
C LEU A 289 2.89 -19.24 14.29
N THR A 290 4.16 -19.52 14.01
CA THR A 290 5.05 -20.15 14.98
C THR A 290 6.39 -19.44 15.01
N GLU A 291 6.78 -18.94 16.18
CA GLU A 291 8.17 -18.45 16.37
C GLU A 291 9.13 -19.64 16.33
N ILE A 292 10.07 -19.60 15.41
CA ILE A 292 11.09 -20.63 15.22
C ILE A 292 12.48 -20.14 15.58
N GLY A 293 12.61 -18.88 15.96
CA GLY A 293 13.84 -18.19 16.36
C GLY A 293 13.59 -16.70 16.55
N GLU A 294 14.61 -15.99 16.98
CA GLU A 294 14.54 -14.53 17.14
C GLU A 294 14.27 -13.85 15.78
N ASN A 295 13.21 -13.05 15.71
CA ASN A 295 12.74 -12.40 14.47
C ASN A 295 12.50 -13.38 13.30
N LEU A 296 12.07 -14.61 13.61
CA LEU A 296 11.74 -15.65 12.65
C LEU A 296 10.37 -16.25 12.97
N VAL A 297 9.38 -16.00 12.13
CA VAL A 297 8.01 -16.53 12.28
C VAL A 297 7.66 -17.38 11.07
N GLU A 298 7.40 -18.66 11.30
CA GLU A 298 6.88 -19.58 10.28
C GLU A 298 5.36 -19.39 10.10
N VAL A 299 4.91 -19.31 8.85
CA VAL A 299 3.52 -19.12 8.44
C VAL A 299 3.08 -20.27 7.56
N LYS A 300 1.95 -20.92 7.90
CA LYS A 300 1.38 -22.07 7.20
C LYS A 300 -0.14 -22.10 7.30
N GLY A 301 -0.80 -22.77 6.36
CA GLY A 301 -2.18 -23.24 6.52
C GLY A 301 -3.25 -22.35 5.90
N ALA A 302 -2.89 -21.33 5.08
CA ALA A 302 -3.88 -20.71 4.22
C ALA A 302 -4.35 -21.73 3.17
N THR A 303 -5.64 -21.73 2.86
CA THR A 303 -6.25 -22.56 1.81
C THR A 303 -6.95 -21.70 0.78
N GLY A 304 -7.06 -22.21 -0.46
CA GLY A 304 -7.62 -21.48 -1.59
C GLY A 304 -8.90 -22.09 -2.11
N LEU A 305 -9.80 -21.23 -2.55
CA LEU A 305 -10.99 -21.57 -3.34
C LEU A 305 -10.85 -20.98 -4.74
N ALA A 306 -11.66 -21.45 -5.69
CA ALA A 306 -11.66 -20.98 -7.05
C ALA A 306 -11.78 -19.45 -7.14
N ALA A 307 -11.03 -18.87 -8.05
CA ALA A 307 -11.08 -17.42 -8.32
C ALA A 307 -12.49 -16.96 -8.70
N PRO A 308 -12.88 -15.71 -8.39
CA PRO A 308 -14.13 -15.14 -8.84
C PRO A 308 -14.14 -14.92 -10.38
N ASP A 309 -15.32 -14.72 -10.92
CA ASP A 309 -15.52 -14.39 -12.35
C ASP A 309 -15.55 -12.87 -12.61
N SER A 310 -15.19 -12.06 -11.61
CA SER A 310 -15.24 -10.60 -11.67
C SER A 310 -13.98 -9.97 -11.05
N TYR A 311 -13.74 -8.70 -11.40
CA TYR A 311 -12.66 -7.89 -10.85
C TYR A 311 -13.21 -6.74 -10.01
N LYS A 312 -12.55 -6.42 -8.91
CA LYS A 312 -12.71 -5.10 -8.26
C LYS A 312 -12.19 -4.03 -9.23
N VAL A 313 -12.89 -2.91 -9.30
CA VAL A 313 -12.53 -1.77 -10.16
C VAL A 313 -12.49 -0.51 -9.30
N CYS A 314 -11.42 0.25 -9.39
CA CYS A 314 -11.31 1.57 -8.80
C CYS A 314 -11.63 2.63 -9.85
N SER A 315 -12.56 3.54 -9.53
CA SER A 315 -12.82 4.74 -10.34
C SER A 315 -12.50 5.98 -9.52
N THR A 316 -11.66 6.85 -10.08
CA THR A 316 -11.36 8.15 -9.47
C THR A 316 -12.06 9.26 -10.25
N TYR A 317 -12.59 10.26 -9.56
CA TYR A 317 -13.33 11.34 -10.19
C TYR A 317 -13.15 12.67 -9.47
N ALA A 318 -13.37 13.77 -10.18
CA ALA A 318 -13.32 15.11 -9.66
C ALA A 318 -14.70 15.49 -9.13
N ASP A 319 -14.86 15.60 -7.82
CA ASP A 319 -16.13 16.00 -7.22
C ASP A 319 -16.11 17.48 -6.81
N GLN A 320 -15.21 17.88 -5.92
CA GLN A 320 -15.22 19.19 -5.28
C GLN A 320 -13.80 19.69 -4.97
N PHE A 321 -13.73 20.92 -4.50
CA PHE A 321 -12.49 21.49 -3.93
C PHE A 321 -12.54 21.42 -2.41
N ARG A 322 -11.45 20.97 -1.80
CA ARG A 322 -11.25 20.99 -0.35
C ARG A 322 -10.23 22.04 0.01
N GLY A 323 -10.58 22.91 0.95
CA GLY A 323 -9.66 23.86 1.60
C GLY A 323 -9.60 23.57 3.10
N GLY A 324 -8.41 23.65 3.67
CA GLY A 324 -8.22 23.45 5.12
C GLY A 324 -7.10 24.31 5.66
N THR A 325 -7.11 24.52 6.97
CA THR A 325 -6.04 25.18 7.70
C THR A 325 -5.87 24.54 9.06
N THR A 326 -4.65 24.54 9.58
CA THR A 326 -4.35 24.13 10.95
C THR A 326 -3.96 25.35 11.76
N MET A 327 -4.53 25.47 12.95
CA MET A 327 -4.22 26.56 13.90
C MET A 327 -3.89 25.97 15.26
N SER A 328 -2.91 26.54 15.95
CA SER A 328 -2.53 26.14 17.29
C SER A 328 -3.11 27.12 18.31
N PHE A 329 -3.71 26.59 19.38
CA PHE A 329 -4.21 27.33 20.53
C PHE A 329 -3.51 26.82 21.78
N TYR A 330 -3.30 27.71 22.73
CA TYR A 330 -2.65 27.38 24.00
C TYR A 330 -3.25 28.15 25.17
N GLY A 331 -2.97 27.67 26.37
CA GLY A 331 -3.43 28.25 27.61
C GLY A 331 -4.84 27.79 28.01
N PHE A 332 -5.37 28.42 29.07
CA PHE A 332 -6.67 28.08 29.62
C PHE A 332 -7.78 28.16 28.56
N ASP A 333 -8.67 27.14 28.55
CA ASP A 333 -9.82 27.01 27.64
C ASP A 333 -9.40 27.03 26.14
N ALA A 334 -8.25 26.46 25.79
CA ALA A 334 -7.77 26.43 24.42
C ALA A 334 -8.76 25.77 23.45
N ASP A 335 -9.42 24.70 23.88
CA ASP A 335 -10.48 24.00 23.16
C ASP A 335 -11.69 24.90 22.86
N LYS A 336 -12.16 25.64 23.88
CA LYS A 336 -13.27 26.57 23.74
C LYS A 336 -12.92 27.76 22.85
N LYS A 337 -11.68 28.28 22.98
CA LYS A 337 -11.16 29.32 22.06
C LYS A 337 -11.12 28.87 20.64
N ALA A 338 -10.62 27.64 20.39
CA ALA A 338 -10.53 27.05 19.06
C ALA A 338 -11.93 26.92 18.43
N ASN A 339 -12.90 26.34 19.13
CA ASN A 339 -14.27 26.21 18.65
C ASN A 339 -14.90 27.58 18.32
N LYS A 340 -14.75 28.55 19.20
CA LYS A 340 -15.30 29.90 18.98
C LYS A 340 -14.68 30.56 17.75
N LEU A 341 -13.37 30.43 17.57
CA LEU A 341 -12.68 31.01 16.41
C LEU A 341 -13.04 30.28 15.10
N ALA A 342 -13.11 28.97 15.12
CA ALA A 342 -13.53 28.20 13.96
C ALA A 342 -14.93 28.62 13.46
N ALA A 343 -15.89 28.74 14.37
CA ALA A 343 -17.21 29.23 14.02
C ALA A 343 -17.18 30.66 13.42
N ALA A 344 -16.39 31.57 14.00
CA ALA A 344 -16.22 32.91 13.45
C ALA A 344 -15.58 32.93 12.06
N ILE A 345 -14.59 32.07 11.80
CA ILE A 345 -13.93 31.93 10.50
C ILE A 345 -14.94 31.46 9.45
N PHE A 346 -15.76 30.44 9.73
CA PHE A 346 -16.77 29.99 8.78
C PHE A 346 -17.81 31.06 8.46
N ILE A 347 -18.23 31.83 9.46
CA ILE A 347 -19.16 32.96 9.24
C ILE A 347 -18.49 34.02 8.34
N ALA A 348 -17.25 34.38 8.62
CA ALA A 348 -16.52 35.39 7.84
C ALA A 348 -16.25 34.93 6.41
N SER A 349 -15.79 33.67 6.23
CA SER A 349 -15.50 33.14 4.92
C SER A 349 -16.75 32.97 4.05
N ARG A 350 -17.92 32.58 4.61
CA ARG A 350 -19.19 32.56 3.87
C ARG A 350 -19.60 33.95 3.37
N ARG A 351 -19.37 34.98 4.17
CA ARG A 351 -19.60 36.37 3.72
C ARG A 351 -18.68 36.72 2.54
N THR A 352 -17.42 36.35 2.62
CA THR A 352 -16.45 36.57 1.53
C THR A 352 -16.85 35.81 0.27
N LEU A 353 -17.20 34.53 0.35
CA LEU A 353 -17.70 33.75 -0.81
C LEU A 353 -18.87 34.45 -1.46
N LYS A 354 -19.86 34.90 -0.68
CA LYS A 354 -21.01 35.64 -1.18
C LYS A 354 -20.61 36.96 -1.88
N MET A 355 -19.65 37.69 -1.33
CA MET A 355 -19.17 38.96 -1.92
C MET A 355 -18.49 38.75 -3.27
N VAL A 356 -17.78 37.64 -3.46
CA VAL A 356 -17.07 37.32 -4.72
C VAL A 356 -17.91 36.48 -5.68
N GLY A 357 -19.18 36.21 -5.34
CA GLY A 357 -20.10 35.48 -6.22
C GLY A 357 -19.88 33.98 -6.29
N LEU A 358 -19.20 33.39 -5.33
CA LEU A 358 -18.98 31.95 -5.21
C LEU A 358 -20.09 31.28 -4.37
N PRO A 359 -20.38 29.98 -4.63
CA PRO A 359 -21.33 29.21 -3.83
C PRO A 359 -20.82 29.03 -2.39
N ASP A 360 -21.74 28.74 -1.48
CA ASP A 360 -21.41 28.37 -0.09
C ASP A 360 -20.70 27.01 -0.02
N TYR A 361 -20.11 26.73 1.13
CA TYR A 361 -19.56 25.38 1.44
C TYR A 361 -20.69 24.35 1.41
N THR A 362 -20.42 23.22 0.77
CA THR A 362 -21.29 22.04 0.84
C THR A 362 -21.15 21.34 2.19
N GLU A 363 -19.93 21.34 2.75
CA GLU A 363 -19.63 20.73 4.03
C GLU A 363 -18.53 21.52 4.75
N THR A 364 -18.56 21.54 6.09
CA THR A 364 -17.52 22.12 6.94
C THR A 364 -17.28 21.21 8.15
N SER A 365 -16.00 21.01 8.51
CA SER A 365 -15.61 20.24 9.68
C SER A 365 -14.59 20.98 10.52
N VAL A 366 -14.56 20.69 11.83
CA VAL A 366 -13.57 21.17 12.78
C VAL A 366 -13.09 19.99 13.61
N GLU A 367 -11.80 19.78 13.63
CA GLU A 367 -11.15 18.78 14.48
C GLU A 367 -10.27 19.47 15.51
N LEU A 368 -10.46 19.14 16.78
CA LEU A 368 -9.68 19.67 17.90
C LEU A 368 -8.68 18.60 18.36
N ILE A 369 -7.54 18.54 17.69
CA ILE A 369 -6.46 17.60 18.03
C ILE A 369 -5.93 17.96 19.42
N GLY A 370 -5.89 16.97 20.33
CA GLY A 370 -5.54 17.17 21.73
C GLY A 370 -6.71 17.52 22.66
N ALA A 371 -7.94 17.66 22.10
CA ALA A 371 -9.17 17.78 22.88
C ALA A 371 -10.13 16.61 22.60
N GLU A 372 -9.59 15.46 22.27
CA GLU A 372 -10.27 14.17 22.09
C GLU A 372 -11.38 14.17 21.01
N SER A 373 -11.29 15.08 20.03
CA SER A 373 -12.32 15.20 18.98
C SER A 373 -12.47 13.93 18.13
N GLN A 374 -11.42 13.14 18.03
CA GLN A 374 -11.43 11.85 17.31
C GLN A 374 -12.29 10.80 18.02
N TYR A 375 -12.40 10.86 19.33
CA TYR A 375 -13.24 9.96 20.13
C TYR A 375 -14.67 10.48 20.32
N GLY A 376 -14.92 11.75 20.03
CA GLY A 376 -16.22 12.38 20.12
C GLY A 376 -16.87 12.23 21.49
N VAL A 377 -18.11 11.75 21.52
CA VAL A 377 -18.87 11.52 22.77
C VAL A 377 -18.27 10.44 23.68
N ASN A 378 -17.38 9.63 23.16
CA ASN A 378 -16.68 8.59 23.91
C ASN A 378 -15.41 9.11 24.61
N ALA A 379 -15.04 10.37 24.40
CA ALA A 379 -13.91 11.00 25.06
C ALA A 379 -14.20 11.15 26.56
N THR A 380 -13.71 10.23 27.35
CA THR A 380 -13.84 10.26 28.83
C THR A 380 -12.62 10.86 29.51
N CYS A 381 -11.54 11.08 28.75
CA CYS A 381 -10.25 11.47 29.29
C CYS A 381 -10.09 12.98 29.56
N LEU A 382 -11.01 13.83 29.09
CA LEU A 382 -10.94 15.27 29.33
C LEU A 382 -11.02 15.65 30.82
N LEU A 383 -11.73 14.88 31.62
CA LEU A 383 -11.78 15.04 33.07
C LEU A 383 -10.44 14.68 33.74
N TYR A 384 -9.76 13.68 33.22
CA TYR A 384 -8.46 13.21 33.73
C TYR A 384 -7.34 14.22 33.42
N THR A 385 -7.34 14.86 32.29
CA THR A 385 -6.32 15.89 31.96
C THR A 385 -6.44 17.15 32.80
N SER A 386 -7.64 17.50 33.27
CA SER A 386 -7.81 18.61 34.23
C SER A 386 -7.30 18.24 35.63
N ASP A 387 -7.47 16.98 36.06
CA ASP A 387 -6.97 16.49 37.35
C ASP A 387 -5.45 16.24 37.32
N ALA A 388 -4.91 15.74 36.16
CA ALA A 388 -3.46 15.55 35.98
C ALA A 388 -2.67 16.88 35.99
N ALA A 389 -3.29 17.97 35.51
CA ALA A 389 -2.71 19.30 35.61
C ALA A 389 -2.64 19.81 37.07
N ASP A 390 -3.55 19.37 37.90
CA ASP A 390 -3.55 19.65 39.33
C ASP A 390 -2.48 18.82 40.08
N ASP A 391 -2.24 17.59 39.65
CA ASP A 391 -1.21 16.73 40.23
C ASP A 391 0.22 17.20 39.89
N SER A 392 0.43 17.85 38.75
CA SER A 392 1.73 18.41 38.38
C SER A 392 2.16 19.60 39.26
N LEU A 393 1.23 20.21 39.98
CA LEU A 393 1.48 21.28 40.95
C LEU A 393 1.82 20.76 42.34
N ARG A 394 1.81 19.46 42.56
CA ARG A 394 2.13 18.78 43.84
C ARG A 394 3.55 18.24 43.95
N VAL A 395 4.39 18.51 42.98
CA VAL A 395 5.81 18.13 43.01
C VAL A 395 6.68 19.30 43.42
#